data_047a59033b6f696b6385c6c3230677c4
#
_entry.id   047a59033b6f696b6385c6c3230677c4
#
_cell.length_a   1.000
_cell.length_b   1.000
_cell.length_c   1.000
_cell.angle_alpha   90.00
_cell.angle_beta   90.00
_cell.angle_gamma   90.00
#
_symmetry.space_group_name_H-M   'P 1'
#
loop_
_entity.id
_entity.type
_entity.pdbx_description
1 polymer ?
#
loop_
_entity_poly.entity_id
_entity_poly.type
_entity_poly.pdbx_seq_one_letter_code
_entity_poly.pdbx_strand_id
1 'polypeptide(L)'
;MLFSDTLRRWAAEDLLVQDAAYRRNLQVLGVASWAVVALNLLHVLVFALLRFDDAQRSTWASQITAAHGAMAVVMSAAGLLTWYAQKNAAPRLALKFLPEGVSVLILAWAVALTLMDQAISTNINAFINAAVGISIVFLLRPLSTLVILAFGWCALALALGWTTDNAALLATNRMNAASASALALLVSILLWRRYVQAELLQRALEESNQQLERQRAELETLATRDPLTGLFNR
;
A
#
# COMPACT_ATOMS: atom_id res chain seq x y z
N MET A 1 -0.68 -7.45 31.70
CA MET A 1 0.18 -8.62 31.38
C MET A 1 -0.22 -9.23 30.03
N LEU A 2 -1.44 -9.74 29.83
CA LEU A 2 -1.92 -10.35 28.56
C LEU A 2 -1.75 -9.46 27.30
N PHE A 3 -2.01 -8.18 27.36
CA PHE A 3 -1.90 -7.26 26.23
C PHE A 3 -0.44 -7.06 25.76
N SER A 4 0.50 -6.98 26.69
CA SER A 4 1.94 -6.86 26.37
C SER A 4 2.49 -8.11 25.67
N ASP A 5 2.04 -9.29 26.07
CA ASP A 5 2.49 -10.56 25.50
C ASP A 5 1.93 -10.74 24.08
N THR A 6 0.68 -10.34 23.85
CA THR A 6 0.07 -10.34 22.52
C THR A 6 0.82 -9.41 21.56
N LEU A 7 1.18 -8.19 22.00
CA LEU A 7 1.93 -7.24 21.16
C LEU A 7 3.34 -7.75 20.84
N ARG A 8 4.03 -8.35 21.81
CA ARG A 8 5.35 -8.95 21.57
C ARG A 8 5.28 -10.10 20.57
N ARG A 9 4.28 -10.96 20.70
CA ARG A 9 4.04 -12.06 19.76
C ARG A 9 3.79 -11.50 18.34
N TRP A 10 2.93 -10.52 18.20
CA TRP A 10 2.67 -9.89 16.90
C TRP A 10 3.93 -9.27 16.29
N ALA A 11 4.73 -8.58 17.10
CA ALA A 11 5.99 -8.01 16.62
C ALA A 11 6.98 -9.09 16.14
N ALA A 12 7.05 -10.23 16.80
CA ALA A 12 7.88 -11.36 16.38
C ALA A 12 7.36 -11.99 15.08
N GLU A 13 6.05 -12.23 14.97
CA GLU A 13 5.41 -12.72 13.75
C GLU A 13 5.64 -11.77 12.54
N ASP A 14 5.52 -10.45 12.76
CA ASP A 14 5.77 -9.43 11.74
C ASP A 14 7.20 -9.48 11.19
N LEU A 15 8.20 -9.71 12.06
CA LEU A 15 9.59 -9.84 11.64
C LEU A 15 9.83 -11.06 10.74
N LEU A 16 9.12 -12.15 10.97
CA LEU A 16 9.25 -13.37 10.17
C LEU A 16 8.77 -13.18 8.73
N VAL A 17 7.71 -12.37 8.52
CA VAL A 17 7.06 -12.25 7.20
C VAL A 17 7.41 -10.97 6.44
N GLN A 18 8.09 -10.01 7.06
CA GLN A 18 8.30 -8.67 6.51
C GLN A 18 8.99 -8.67 5.13
N ASP A 19 9.98 -9.54 4.91
CA ASP A 19 10.71 -9.58 3.64
C ASP A 19 9.83 -10.11 2.50
N ALA A 20 8.94 -11.06 2.77
CA ALA A 20 7.96 -11.53 1.81
C ALA A 20 6.95 -10.41 1.48
N ALA A 21 6.48 -9.67 2.49
CA ALA A 21 5.60 -8.52 2.31
C ALA A 21 6.26 -7.41 1.47
N TYR A 22 7.54 -7.11 1.70
CA TYR A 22 8.28 -6.10 0.90
C TYR A 22 8.37 -6.49 -0.56
N ARG A 23 8.70 -7.76 -0.87
CA ARG A 23 8.74 -8.26 -2.25
C ARG A 23 7.37 -8.18 -2.91
N ARG A 24 6.32 -8.57 -2.19
CA ARG A 24 4.94 -8.48 -2.68
C ARG A 24 4.54 -7.02 -2.96
N ASN A 25 4.84 -6.10 -2.04
CA ASN A 25 4.57 -4.68 -2.24
C ASN A 25 5.27 -4.13 -3.48
N LEU A 26 6.51 -4.56 -3.74
CA LEU A 26 7.23 -4.16 -4.95
C LEU A 26 6.54 -4.71 -6.21
N GLN A 27 6.07 -5.96 -6.20
CA GLN A 27 5.31 -6.53 -7.33
C GLN A 27 4.00 -5.77 -7.57
N VAL A 28 3.26 -5.50 -6.49
CA VAL A 28 2.01 -4.73 -6.54
C VAL A 28 2.27 -3.32 -7.06
N LEU A 29 3.32 -2.65 -6.58
CA LEU A 29 3.70 -1.31 -7.05
C LEU A 29 4.00 -1.29 -8.54
N GLY A 30 4.65 -2.33 -9.07
CA GLY A 30 4.91 -2.46 -10.51
C GLY A 30 3.65 -2.43 -11.36
N VAL A 31 2.58 -3.11 -10.93
CA VAL A 31 1.28 -3.10 -11.62
C VAL A 31 0.50 -1.82 -11.32
N ALA A 32 0.41 -1.44 -10.03
CA ALA A 32 -0.36 -0.29 -9.58
C ALA A 32 0.14 1.02 -10.18
N SER A 33 1.46 1.18 -10.37
CA SER A 33 2.02 2.38 -11.01
C SER A 33 1.44 2.61 -12.39
N TRP A 34 1.37 1.59 -13.24
CA TRP A 34 0.81 1.72 -14.59
C TRP A 34 -0.70 1.92 -14.59
N ALA A 35 -1.42 1.31 -13.66
CA ALA A 35 -2.86 1.58 -13.49
C ALA A 35 -3.11 3.04 -13.08
N VAL A 36 -2.30 3.57 -12.16
CA VAL A 36 -2.38 4.99 -11.75
C VAL A 36 -1.98 5.92 -12.89
N VAL A 37 -0.98 5.58 -13.71
CA VAL A 37 -0.63 6.33 -14.92
C VAL A 37 -1.84 6.41 -15.87
N ALA A 38 -2.46 5.26 -16.18
CA ALA A 38 -3.62 5.22 -17.07
C ALA A 38 -4.78 6.06 -16.53
N LEU A 39 -5.07 5.99 -15.22
CA LEU A 39 -6.10 6.79 -14.57
C LEU A 39 -5.79 8.29 -14.65
N ASN A 40 -4.55 8.70 -14.38
CA ASN A 40 -4.16 10.11 -14.46
C ASN A 40 -4.22 10.65 -15.89
N LEU A 41 -3.82 9.85 -16.89
CA LEU A 41 -3.95 10.23 -18.30
C LEU A 41 -5.43 10.38 -18.72
N LEU A 42 -6.31 9.52 -18.20
CA LEU A 42 -7.75 9.67 -18.40
C LEU A 42 -8.26 10.99 -17.80
N HIS A 43 -7.83 11.36 -16.59
CA HIS A 43 -8.18 12.66 -15.99
C HIS A 43 -7.65 13.82 -16.82
N VAL A 44 -6.38 13.76 -17.28
CA VAL A 44 -5.81 14.76 -18.20
C VAL A 44 -6.70 14.93 -19.44
N LEU A 45 -7.10 13.83 -20.06
CA LEU A 45 -7.96 13.87 -21.24
C LEU A 45 -9.32 14.51 -20.93
N VAL A 46 -9.99 14.07 -19.87
CA VAL A 46 -11.30 14.59 -19.47
C VAL A 46 -11.23 16.10 -19.19
N PHE A 47 -10.31 16.54 -18.35
CA PHE A 47 -10.20 17.94 -17.94
C PHE A 47 -9.70 18.85 -19.09
N ALA A 48 -8.86 18.35 -20.01
CA ALA A 48 -8.44 19.08 -21.19
C ALA A 48 -9.58 19.31 -22.23
N LEU A 49 -10.56 18.40 -22.22
CA LEU A 49 -11.73 18.52 -23.12
C LEU A 49 -12.86 19.40 -22.54
N LEU A 50 -12.90 19.56 -21.21
CA LEU A 50 -13.90 20.41 -20.57
C LEU A 50 -13.66 21.88 -20.90
N ARG A 51 -14.77 22.61 -21.18
CA ARG A 51 -14.78 24.05 -21.43
C ARG A 51 -15.60 24.72 -20.35
N PHE A 52 -15.08 25.80 -19.81
CA PHE A 52 -15.74 26.60 -18.80
C PHE A 52 -15.74 28.06 -19.25
N ASP A 53 -16.90 28.74 -19.18
CA ASP A 53 -17.04 30.15 -19.49
C ASP A 53 -16.52 31.06 -18.36
N ASP A 54 -16.42 30.49 -17.16
CA ASP A 54 -15.92 31.17 -15.95
C ASP A 54 -14.39 31.00 -15.82
N ALA A 55 -13.69 32.11 -15.64
CA ALA A 55 -12.24 32.17 -15.54
C ALA A 55 -11.70 31.35 -14.36
N GLN A 56 -12.41 31.31 -13.20
CA GLN A 56 -12.00 30.57 -12.04
C GLN A 56 -12.00 29.06 -12.31
N ARG A 57 -13.08 28.55 -12.89
CA ARG A 57 -13.20 27.12 -13.26
C ARG A 57 -12.22 26.72 -14.35
N SER A 58 -11.98 27.61 -15.31
CA SER A 58 -10.98 27.37 -16.38
C SER A 58 -9.57 27.27 -15.80
N THR A 59 -9.21 28.17 -14.89
CA THR A 59 -7.91 28.11 -14.18
C THR A 59 -7.78 26.83 -13.35
N TRP A 60 -8.81 26.48 -12.58
CA TRP A 60 -8.84 25.23 -11.82
C TRP A 60 -8.66 24.01 -12.73
N ALA A 61 -9.39 23.91 -13.84
CA ALA A 61 -9.29 22.79 -14.77
C ALA A 61 -7.87 22.65 -15.36
N SER A 62 -7.22 23.76 -15.67
CA SER A 62 -5.83 23.75 -16.15
C SER A 62 -4.85 23.27 -15.09
N GLN A 63 -5.03 23.70 -13.84
CA GLN A 63 -4.21 23.26 -12.70
C GLN A 63 -4.40 21.78 -12.42
N ILE A 64 -5.63 21.28 -12.42
CA ILE A 64 -5.94 19.84 -12.23
C ILE A 64 -5.35 19.02 -13.38
N THR A 65 -5.47 19.48 -14.63
CA THR A 65 -4.84 18.83 -15.79
C THR A 65 -3.33 18.70 -15.62
N ALA A 66 -2.66 19.81 -15.26
CA ALA A 66 -1.22 19.84 -15.04
C ALA A 66 -0.82 18.91 -13.85
N ALA A 67 -1.61 18.94 -12.79
CA ALA A 67 -1.41 18.07 -11.64
C ALA A 67 -1.47 16.59 -12.03
N HIS A 68 -2.53 16.15 -12.68
CA HIS A 68 -2.63 14.75 -13.14
C HIS A 68 -1.54 14.37 -14.15
N GLY A 69 -1.14 15.30 -15.04
CA GLY A 69 -0.02 15.10 -15.95
C GLY A 69 1.31 14.85 -15.20
N ALA A 70 1.61 15.67 -14.20
CA ALA A 70 2.80 15.51 -13.39
C ALA A 70 2.77 14.18 -12.61
N MET A 71 1.61 13.77 -12.05
CA MET A 71 1.49 12.49 -11.36
C MET A 71 1.68 11.31 -12.31
N ALA A 72 1.20 11.38 -13.55
CA ALA A 72 1.44 10.36 -14.56
C ALA A 72 2.94 10.17 -14.82
N VAL A 73 3.71 11.27 -14.93
CA VAL A 73 5.18 11.21 -15.08
C VAL A 73 5.85 10.56 -13.85
N VAL A 74 5.47 11.00 -12.66
CA VAL A 74 6.03 10.48 -11.40
C VAL A 74 5.75 8.99 -11.24
N MET A 75 4.52 8.57 -11.51
CA MET A 75 4.14 7.15 -11.39
C MET A 75 4.76 6.29 -12.50
N SER A 76 5.02 6.85 -13.68
CA SER A 76 5.81 6.17 -14.73
C SER A 76 7.25 5.93 -14.25
N ALA A 77 7.88 6.93 -13.64
CA ALA A 77 9.21 6.78 -13.04
C ALA A 77 9.21 5.72 -11.91
N ALA A 78 8.19 5.73 -11.04
CA ALA A 78 8.05 4.72 -9.99
C ALA A 78 7.90 3.29 -10.59
N GLY A 79 7.11 3.14 -11.65
CA GLY A 79 6.95 1.86 -12.36
C GLY A 79 8.26 1.36 -12.98
N LEU A 80 9.02 2.24 -13.62
CA LEU A 80 10.34 1.92 -14.19
C LEU A 80 11.36 1.56 -13.12
N LEU A 81 11.42 2.32 -12.02
CA LEU A 81 12.29 2.01 -10.88
C LEU A 81 11.94 0.65 -10.26
N THR A 82 10.64 0.36 -10.14
CA THR A 82 10.17 -0.92 -9.64
C THR A 82 10.58 -2.08 -10.55
N TRP A 83 10.41 -1.93 -11.86
CA TRP A 83 10.85 -2.91 -12.84
C TRP A 83 12.37 -3.14 -12.78
N TYR A 84 13.15 -2.06 -12.69
CA TYR A 84 14.61 -2.14 -12.52
C TYR A 84 15.00 -2.87 -11.23
N ALA A 85 14.33 -2.53 -10.12
CA ALA A 85 14.56 -3.14 -8.81
C ALA A 85 14.25 -4.65 -8.81
N GLN A 86 13.21 -5.07 -9.51
CA GLN A 86 12.85 -6.49 -9.66
C GLN A 86 13.89 -7.27 -10.48
N LYS A 87 14.43 -6.67 -11.55
CA LYS A 87 15.43 -7.33 -12.40
C LYS A 87 16.81 -7.46 -11.77
N ASN A 88 17.22 -6.51 -10.93
CA ASN A 88 18.59 -6.37 -10.46
C ASN A 88 18.78 -6.75 -8.99
N ALA A 89 17.91 -7.61 -8.43
CA ALA A 89 17.99 -8.05 -7.03
C ALA A 89 18.19 -6.88 -6.06
N ALA A 90 17.27 -5.90 -6.10
CA ALA A 90 17.35 -4.67 -5.34
C ALA A 90 17.66 -4.89 -3.86
N PRO A 91 18.45 -4.01 -3.24
CA PRO A 91 18.76 -4.12 -1.83
C PRO A 91 17.49 -4.02 -0.97
N ARG A 92 17.48 -4.71 0.18
CA ARG A 92 16.34 -4.78 1.11
C ARG A 92 15.75 -3.40 1.46
N LEU A 93 16.61 -2.38 1.60
CA LEU A 93 16.16 -1.01 1.86
C LEU A 93 15.31 -0.45 0.72
N ALA A 94 15.68 -0.69 -0.54
CA ALA A 94 14.88 -0.26 -1.68
C ALA A 94 13.54 -1.00 -1.73
N LEU A 95 13.50 -2.31 -1.43
CA LEU A 95 12.27 -3.09 -1.36
C LEU A 95 11.30 -2.53 -0.32
N LYS A 96 11.82 -2.08 0.82
CA LYS A 96 11.03 -1.49 1.91
C LYS A 96 10.56 -0.08 1.58
N PHE A 97 11.50 0.82 1.27
CA PHE A 97 11.22 2.25 1.23
C PHE A 97 10.54 2.71 -0.07
N LEU A 98 10.67 1.98 -1.17
CA LEU A 98 10.04 2.39 -2.41
C LEU A 98 8.49 2.37 -2.33
N PRO A 99 7.81 1.30 -1.87
CA PRO A 99 6.37 1.33 -1.69
C PRO A 99 5.90 2.33 -0.61
N GLU A 100 6.64 2.46 0.51
CA GLU A 100 6.32 3.43 1.57
C GLU A 100 6.47 4.87 1.05
N GLY A 101 7.54 5.19 0.34
CA GLY A 101 7.77 6.51 -0.24
C GLY A 101 6.74 6.89 -1.31
N VAL A 102 6.37 5.94 -2.16
CA VAL A 102 5.28 6.15 -3.14
C VAL A 102 3.95 6.37 -2.43
N SER A 103 3.66 5.67 -1.34
CA SER A 103 2.45 5.90 -0.54
C SER A 103 2.40 7.30 0.07
N VAL A 104 3.52 7.79 0.62
CA VAL A 104 3.64 9.17 1.11
C VAL A 104 3.41 10.17 -0.02
N LEU A 105 4.01 9.94 -1.17
CA LEU A 105 3.88 10.81 -2.34
C LEU A 105 2.44 10.88 -2.86
N ILE A 106 1.76 9.73 -2.98
CA ILE A 106 0.35 9.68 -3.40
C ILE A 106 -0.53 10.45 -2.41
N LEU A 107 -0.30 10.30 -1.11
CA LEU A 107 -1.10 10.99 -0.09
C LEU A 107 -0.82 12.50 -0.10
N ALA A 108 0.44 12.92 -0.21
CA ALA A 108 0.81 14.34 -0.34
C ALA A 108 0.18 14.96 -1.61
N TRP A 109 0.18 14.23 -2.70
CA TRP A 109 -0.47 14.63 -3.94
C TRP A 109 -1.98 14.78 -3.77
N ALA A 110 -2.62 13.84 -3.08
CA ALA A 110 -4.04 13.91 -2.79
C ALA A 110 -4.41 15.10 -1.89
N VAL A 111 -3.54 15.48 -0.95
CA VAL A 111 -3.67 16.73 -0.19
C VAL A 111 -3.64 17.92 -1.16
N ALA A 112 -2.66 18.00 -2.05
CA ALA A 112 -2.56 19.10 -3.02
C ALA A 112 -3.80 19.19 -3.93
N LEU A 113 -4.27 18.06 -4.47
CA LEU A 113 -5.50 18.02 -5.28
C LEU A 113 -6.73 18.48 -4.48
N THR A 114 -6.85 18.02 -3.22
CA THR A 114 -7.95 18.45 -2.34
C THR A 114 -7.94 19.95 -2.12
N LEU A 115 -6.77 20.57 -1.96
CA LEU A 115 -6.66 22.03 -1.81
C LEU A 115 -7.00 22.78 -3.10
N MET A 116 -6.61 22.25 -4.26
CA MET A 116 -7.01 22.82 -5.55
C MET A 116 -8.53 22.75 -5.74
N ASP A 117 -9.15 21.66 -5.35
CA ASP A 117 -10.60 21.47 -5.44
C ASP A 117 -11.39 22.43 -4.54
N GLN A 118 -10.81 22.90 -3.42
CA GLN A 118 -11.49 23.90 -2.57
C GLN A 118 -11.81 25.22 -3.30
N ALA A 119 -11.21 25.50 -4.45
CA ALA A 119 -11.54 26.65 -5.27
C ALA A 119 -12.96 26.59 -5.88
N ILE A 120 -13.50 25.37 -6.08
CA ILE A 120 -14.81 25.16 -6.74
C ILE A 120 -15.76 24.24 -5.97
N SER A 121 -15.25 23.50 -4.98
CA SER A 121 -15.98 22.47 -4.25
C SER A 121 -15.43 22.38 -2.82
N THR A 122 -16.29 21.97 -1.88
CA THR A 122 -15.90 21.83 -0.47
C THR A 122 -15.56 20.38 -0.10
N ASN A 123 -15.48 19.46 -1.08
CA ASN A 123 -15.22 18.05 -0.80
C ASN A 123 -13.72 17.75 -0.57
N ILE A 124 -13.45 16.62 0.09
CA ILE A 124 -12.10 16.14 0.34
C ILE A 124 -11.89 14.72 -0.26
N ASN A 125 -12.61 14.42 -1.33
CA ASN A 125 -12.66 13.07 -1.92
C ASN A 125 -11.29 12.59 -2.40
N ALA A 126 -10.44 13.47 -2.94
CA ALA A 126 -9.09 13.09 -3.37
C ALA A 126 -8.28 12.50 -2.21
N PHE A 127 -8.32 13.14 -1.03
CA PHE A 127 -7.65 12.63 0.16
C PHE A 127 -8.25 11.29 0.65
N ILE A 128 -9.58 11.20 0.73
CA ILE A 128 -10.27 9.98 1.19
C ILE A 128 -9.90 8.79 0.30
N ASN A 129 -10.00 8.98 -1.02
CA ASN A 129 -9.70 7.93 -2.00
C ASN A 129 -8.24 7.47 -1.94
N ALA A 130 -7.30 8.40 -1.76
CA ALA A 130 -5.89 8.08 -1.62
C ALA A 130 -5.59 7.31 -0.32
N ALA A 131 -6.13 7.76 0.82
CA ALA A 131 -5.94 7.12 2.11
C ALA A 131 -6.45 5.66 2.10
N VAL A 132 -7.67 5.45 1.58
CA VAL A 132 -8.28 4.12 1.44
C VAL A 132 -7.52 3.28 0.40
N GLY A 133 -7.20 3.86 -0.76
CA GLY A 133 -6.48 3.17 -1.83
C GLY A 133 -5.11 2.64 -1.39
N ILE A 134 -4.30 3.47 -0.73
CA ILE A 134 -2.99 3.06 -0.18
C ILE A 134 -3.16 1.90 0.80
N SER A 135 -4.16 1.96 1.67
CA SER A 135 -4.39 0.97 2.73
C SER A 135 -4.87 -0.38 2.19
N ILE A 136 -5.51 -0.41 1.02
CA ILE A 136 -5.97 -1.64 0.36
C ILE A 136 -4.86 -2.22 -0.55
N VAL A 137 -4.15 -1.35 -1.27
CA VAL A 137 -3.20 -1.77 -2.31
C VAL A 137 -1.90 -2.28 -1.69
N PHE A 138 -1.38 -1.61 -0.66
CA PHE A 138 -0.09 -1.95 -0.06
C PHE A 138 -0.24 -2.65 1.28
N LEU A 139 0.52 -3.73 1.46
CA LEU A 139 0.68 -4.41 2.74
C LEU A 139 1.73 -3.68 3.59
N LEU A 140 1.41 -2.47 4.03
CA LEU A 140 2.28 -1.71 4.92
C LEU A 140 2.14 -2.21 6.36
N ARG A 141 3.24 -2.17 7.11
CA ARG A 141 3.18 -2.48 8.54
C ARG A 141 2.26 -1.48 9.25
N PRO A 142 1.49 -1.91 10.25
CA PRO A 142 0.54 -1.02 10.94
C PRO A 142 1.13 0.30 11.43
N LEU A 143 2.37 0.27 11.94
CA LEU A 143 3.07 1.47 12.37
C LEU A 143 3.42 2.42 11.21
N SER A 144 3.92 1.88 10.09
CA SER A 144 4.19 2.68 8.88
C SER A 144 2.91 3.32 8.36
N THR A 145 1.81 2.55 8.29
CA THR A 145 0.50 3.07 7.87
C THR A 145 0.00 4.17 8.79
N LEU A 146 0.10 3.96 10.11
CA LEU A 146 -0.29 4.98 11.09
C LEU A 146 0.48 6.29 10.88
N VAL A 147 1.81 6.22 10.73
CA VAL A 147 2.66 7.40 10.53
C VAL A 147 2.31 8.11 9.24
N ILE A 148 2.15 7.38 8.13
CA ILE A 148 1.80 7.96 6.82
C ILE A 148 0.44 8.66 6.89
N LEU A 149 -0.60 7.99 7.40
CA LEU A 149 -1.95 8.53 7.48
C LEU A 149 -2.05 9.71 8.47
N ALA A 150 -1.38 9.62 9.63
CA ALA A 150 -1.35 10.71 10.60
C ALA A 150 -0.67 11.95 10.02
N PHE A 151 0.47 11.79 9.34
CA PHE A 151 1.15 12.89 8.67
C PHE A 151 0.28 13.52 7.58
N GLY A 152 -0.35 12.69 6.72
CA GLY A 152 -1.25 13.17 5.67
C GLY A 152 -2.46 13.91 6.23
N TRP A 153 -3.09 13.38 7.30
CA TRP A 153 -4.19 14.04 7.98
C TRP A 153 -3.77 15.38 8.60
N CYS A 154 -2.63 15.43 9.29
CA CYS A 154 -2.10 16.68 9.86
C CYS A 154 -1.83 17.72 8.77
N ALA A 155 -1.19 17.31 7.67
CA ALA A 155 -0.93 18.19 6.54
C ALA A 155 -2.22 18.77 5.95
N LEU A 156 -3.22 17.92 5.69
CA LEU A 156 -4.52 18.37 5.20
C LEU A 156 -5.24 19.25 6.19
N ALA A 157 -5.29 18.87 7.48
CA ALA A 157 -5.99 19.61 8.51
C ALA A 157 -5.43 21.04 8.72
N LEU A 158 -4.11 21.19 8.60
CA LEU A 158 -3.45 22.50 8.65
C LEU A 158 -3.73 23.30 7.36
N ALA A 159 -3.55 22.68 6.20
CA ALA A 159 -3.67 23.37 4.91
C ALA A 159 -5.11 23.80 4.58
N LEU A 160 -6.13 23.06 5.01
CA LEU A 160 -7.54 23.46 4.89
C LEU A 160 -7.83 24.79 5.60
N GLY A 161 -7.10 25.12 6.67
CA GLY A 161 -7.23 26.41 7.35
C GLY A 161 -6.87 27.62 6.49
N TRP A 162 -6.18 27.42 5.37
CA TRP A 162 -5.83 28.49 4.41
C TRP A 162 -6.87 28.66 3.30
N THR A 163 -7.85 27.74 3.19
CA THR A 163 -8.83 27.71 2.09
C THR A 163 -10.19 28.30 2.47
N THR A 164 -10.51 28.36 3.76
CA THR A 164 -11.82 28.85 4.23
C THR A 164 -11.75 29.36 5.66
N ASP A 165 -12.49 30.42 5.92
CA ASP A 165 -12.75 30.97 7.29
C ASP A 165 -14.01 30.37 7.94
N ASN A 166 -14.74 29.49 7.21
CA ASN A 166 -15.93 28.85 7.74
C ASN A 166 -15.54 27.73 8.73
N ALA A 167 -15.63 28.05 10.03
CA ALA A 167 -15.24 27.14 11.12
C ALA A 167 -16.02 25.81 11.09
N ALA A 168 -17.30 25.82 10.74
CA ALA A 168 -18.12 24.60 10.68
C ALA A 168 -17.68 23.68 9.53
N LEU A 169 -17.44 24.24 8.35
CA LEU A 169 -16.93 23.50 7.19
C LEU A 169 -15.54 22.93 7.49
N LEU A 170 -14.66 23.74 8.07
CA LEU A 170 -13.31 23.32 8.45
C LEU A 170 -13.34 22.16 9.45
N ALA A 171 -14.17 22.26 10.50
CA ALA A 171 -14.35 21.20 11.47
C ALA A 171 -14.87 19.91 10.81
N THR A 172 -15.90 20.02 9.95
CA THR A 172 -16.49 18.88 9.24
C THR A 172 -15.46 18.18 8.35
N ASN A 173 -14.70 18.91 7.54
CA ASN A 173 -13.69 18.34 6.65
C ASN A 173 -12.53 17.69 7.44
N ARG A 174 -12.08 18.31 8.51
CA ARG A 174 -11.05 17.73 9.40
C ARG A 174 -11.53 16.43 10.05
N MET A 175 -12.77 16.38 10.52
CA MET A 175 -13.36 15.18 11.12
C MET A 175 -13.56 14.07 10.08
N ASN A 176 -14.05 14.41 8.89
CA ASN A 176 -14.20 13.44 7.80
C ASN A 176 -12.84 12.85 7.38
N ALA A 177 -11.81 13.69 7.28
CA ALA A 177 -10.44 13.23 6.98
C ALA A 177 -9.87 12.32 8.09
N ALA A 178 -10.11 12.68 9.38
CA ALA A 178 -9.71 11.84 10.51
C ALA A 178 -10.42 10.48 10.48
N SER A 179 -11.73 10.48 10.25
CA SER A 179 -12.54 9.26 10.16
C SER A 179 -12.10 8.38 9.01
N ALA A 180 -11.85 8.96 7.83
CA ALA A 180 -11.33 8.22 6.68
C ALA A 180 -9.95 7.61 6.96
N SER A 181 -9.04 8.37 7.60
CA SER A 181 -7.72 7.88 8.00
C SER A 181 -7.81 6.76 9.03
N ALA A 182 -8.72 6.86 10.01
CA ALA A 182 -8.93 5.82 11.01
C ALA A 182 -9.48 4.52 10.37
N LEU A 183 -10.46 4.63 9.45
CA LEU A 183 -10.98 3.49 8.71
C LEU A 183 -9.92 2.86 7.81
N ALA A 184 -9.14 3.67 7.10
CA ALA A 184 -8.03 3.23 6.27
C ALA A 184 -6.97 2.47 7.09
N LEU A 185 -6.62 2.98 8.27
CA LEU A 185 -5.72 2.31 9.20
C LEU A 185 -6.27 0.97 9.66
N LEU A 186 -7.56 0.91 10.04
CA LEU A 186 -8.21 -0.34 10.43
C LEU A 186 -8.16 -1.39 9.31
N VAL A 187 -8.48 -1.00 8.08
CA VAL A 187 -8.40 -1.87 6.90
C VAL A 187 -6.96 -2.37 6.71
N SER A 188 -5.98 -1.48 6.78
CA SER A 188 -4.56 -1.86 6.65
C SER A 188 -4.13 -2.86 7.73
N ILE A 189 -4.52 -2.65 8.99
CA ILE A 189 -4.23 -3.58 10.10
C ILE A 189 -4.86 -4.96 9.82
N LEU A 190 -6.12 -5.00 9.40
CA LEU A 190 -6.82 -6.26 9.12
C LEU A 190 -6.16 -7.01 7.95
N LEU A 191 -5.81 -6.32 6.87
CA LEU A 191 -5.15 -6.92 5.71
C LEU A 191 -3.75 -7.42 6.07
N TRP A 192 -2.98 -6.63 6.83
CA TRP A 192 -1.66 -7.04 7.32
C TRP A 192 -1.77 -8.30 8.18
N ARG A 193 -2.67 -8.34 9.16
CA ARG A 193 -2.84 -9.51 10.03
C ARG A 193 -3.27 -10.76 9.28
N ARG A 194 -4.18 -10.61 8.31
CA ARG A 194 -4.58 -11.73 7.43
C ARG A 194 -3.39 -12.24 6.60
N TYR A 195 -2.58 -11.34 6.08
CA TYR A 195 -1.39 -11.70 5.33
C TYR A 195 -0.38 -12.46 6.20
N VAL A 196 -0.07 -11.94 7.41
CA VAL A 196 0.83 -12.59 8.36
C VAL A 196 0.37 -14.02 8.67
N GLN A 197 -0.92 -14.19 8.98
CA GLN A 197 -1.49 -15.51 9.27
C GLN A 197 -1.40 -16.46 8.08
N ALA A 198 -1.72 -15.99 6.87
CA ALA A 198 -1.64 -16.80 5.66
C ALA A 198 -0.21 -17.23 5.35
N GLU A 199 0.76 -16.32 5.47
CA GLU A 199 2.17 -16.60 5.22
C GLU A 199 2.75 -17.61 6.22
N LEU A 200 2.41 -17.47 7.52
CA LEU A 200 2.83 -18.41 8.55
C LEU A 200 2.20 -19.79 8.35
N LEU A 201 0.93 -19.85 7.98
CA LEU A 201 0.25 -21.11 7.68
C LEU A 201 0.87 -21.80 6.45
N GLN A 202 1.17 -21.04 5.40
CA GLN A 202 1.83 -21.58 4.21
C GLN A 202 3.18 -22.21 4.56
N ARG A 203 4.00 -21.53 5.37
CA ARG A 203 5.30 -22.05 5.81
C ARG A 203 5.15 -23.34 6.63
N ALA A 204 4.21 -23.35 7.58
CA ALA A 204 3.93 -24.56 8.36
C ALA A 204 3.47 -25.74 7.50
N LEU A 205 2.68 -25.46 6.45
CA LEU A 205 2.25 -26.48 5.49
C LEU A 205 3.44 -27.00 4.65
N GLU A 206 4.31 -26.11 4.17
CA GLU A 206 5.52 -26.49 3.43
C GLU A 206 6.46 -27.35 4.28
N GLU A 207 6.67 -26.99 5.55
CA GLU A 207 7.47 -27.78 6.50
C GLU A 207 6.85 -29.16 6.75
N SER A 208 5.52 -29.22 6.96
CA SER A 208 4.80 -30.49 7.14
C SER A 208 4.90 -31.39 5.89
N ASN A 209 4.72 -30.83 4.70
CA ASN A 209 4.87 -31.58 3.45
C ASN A 209 6.27 -32.13 3.28
N GLN A 210 7.32 -31.33 3.56
CA GLN A 210 8.71 -31.79 3.51
C GLN A 210 8.97 -32.93 4.52
N GLN A 211 8.38 -32.84 5.70
CA GLN A 211 8.49 -33.90 6.70
C GLN A 211 7.81 -35.20 6.22
N LEU A 212 6.60 -35.11 5.66
CA LEU A 212 5.90 -36.26 5.12
C LEU A 212 6.67 -36.92 3.98
N GLU A 213 7.25 -36.15 3.07
CA GLU A 213 8.09 -36.67 1.98
C GLU A 213 9.33 -37.41 2.51
N ARG A 214 9.99 -36.88 3.55
CA ARG A 214 11.13 -37.56 4.19
C ARG A 214 10.70 -38.88 4.84
N GLN A 215 9.59 -38.87 5.58
CA GLN A 215 9.05 -40.08 6.21
C GLN A 215 8.66 -41.14 5.17
N ARG A 216 8.04 -40.71 4.06
CA ARG A 216 7.69 -41.59 2.94
C ARG A 216 8.93 -42.23 2.33
N ALA A 217 9.97 -41.45 2.04
CA ALA A 217 11.22 -41.95 1.48
C ALA A 217 11.92 -42.94 2.42
N GLU A 218 11.87 -42.68 3.73
CA GLU A 218 12.40 -43.59 4.76
C GLU A 218 11.61 -44.92 4.78
N LEU A 219 10.27 -44.85 4.80
CA LEU A 219 9.42 -46.05 4.73
C LEU A 219 9.63 -46.84 3.45
N GLU A 220 9.75 -46.20 2.28
CA GLU A 220 10.08 -46.86 1.01
C GLU A 220 11.42 -47.57 1.08
N THR A 221 12.44 -46.94 1.70
CA THR A 221 13.75 -47.55 1.90
C THR A 221 13.66 -48.80 2.79
N LEU A 222 12.95 -48.68 3.94
CA LEU A 222 12.74 -49.80 4.84
C LEU A 222 11.92 -50.96 4.23
N ALA A 223 10.94 -50.62 3.39
CA ALA A 223 10.13 -51.60 2.70
C ALA A 223 10.86 -52.33 1.57
N THR A 224 11.77 -51.63 0.89
CA THR A 224 12.48 -52.17 -0.30
C THR A 224 13.84 -52.77 0.03
N ARG A 225 14.45 -52.43 1.17
CA ARG A 225 15.77 -52.92 1.56
C ARG A 225 15.72 -53.60 2.92
N ASP A 226 16.37 -54.75 3.06
CA ASP A 226 16.59 -55.43 4.30
C ASP A 226 17.58 -54.61 5.17
N PRO A 227 17.21 -54.21 6.39
CA PRO A 227 18.05 -53.35 7.24
C PRO A 227 19.36 -54.01 7.70
N LEU A 228 19.45 -55.38 7.70
CA LEU A 228 20.63 -56.12 8.15
C LEU A 228 21.61 -56.36 7.00
N THR A 229 21.13 -56.64 5.82
CA THR A 229 21.96 -57.02 4.67
C THR A 229 22.13 -55.89 3.66
N GLY A 230 21.29 -54.84 3.67
CA GLY A 230 21.27 -53.73 2.69
C GLY A 230 20.78 -54.15 1.32
N LEU A 231 20.38 -55.42 1.11
CA LEU A 231 19.87 -55.94 -0.16
C LEU A 231 18.39 -55.64 -0.34
N PHE A 232 17.90 -55.67 -1.60
CA PHE A 232 16.47 -55.52 -1.87
C PHE A 232 15.66 -56.65 -1.27
N ASN A 233 14.59 -56.32 -0.56
CA ASN A 233 13.57 -57.25 -0.13
C ASN A 233 12.92 -57.90 -1.38
N ARG A 234 12.62 -59.22 -1.24
CA ARG A 234 11.92 -60.01 -2.28
C ARG A 234 10.45 -59.63 -2.33
#